data_5106b95698b688c21d5392ad3c39ab4e
#
_entry.id   5106b95698b688c21d5392ad3c39ab4e
#
_cell.length_a   1.000
_cell.length_b   1.000
_cell.length_c   1.000
_cell.angle_alpha   90.00
_cell.angle_beta   90.00
_cell.angle_gamma   90.00
#
_symmetry.space_group_name_H-M   'P 1'
#
loop_
_entity.id
_entity.type
_entity.pdbx_description
1 polymer ?
#
loop_
_entity_poly.entity_id
_entity_poly.type
_entity_poly.pdbx_seq_one_letter_code
_entity_poly.pdbx_strand_id
1 'polypeptide(L)'
;MSGNSVFRHQHSGILSLAAIEAPRVITSDWIDEQLAETYERNGLRPGLLSGLAGIDERRWWDDDVSFADAAAMAGRAAIEKAGIDPSQIGILISTSVCK
;
A
#
# COMPACT_ATOMS: atom_id res chain seq x y z
N MET A 1 -31.50 6.75 9.57
CA MET A 1 -30.47 7.56 8.88
C MET A 1 -29.12 7.32 9.50
N SER A 2 -28.18 6.88 8.71
CA SER A 2 -26.79 6.88 9.12
C SER A 2 -26.26 8.31 9.04
N GLY A 3 -26.02 8.96 10.14
CA GLY A 3 -25.32 10.22 10.17
C GLY A 3 -23.82 9.96 10.07
N ASN A 4 -23.15 10.61 9.15
CA ASN A 4 -21.70 10.67 9.17
C ASN A 4 -21.27 11.52 10.35
N SER A 5 -20.52 10.94 11.26
CA SER A 5 -19.89 11.72 12.34
C SER A 5 -18.80 12.58 11.73
N VAL A 6 -18.98 13.88 11.78
CA VAL A 6 -17.98 14.86 11.31
C VAL A 6 -17.40 15.55 12.53
N PHE A 7 -16.10 15.39 12.74
CA PHE A 7 -15.35 16.13 13.76
C PHE A 7 -14.50 17.20 13.08
N ARG A 8 -14.62 18.43 13.54
CA ARG A 8 -13.81 19.55 13.06
C ARG A 8 -12.74 19.86 14.09
N HIS A 9 -11.51 19.62 13.72
CA HIS A 9 -10.35 19.94 14.55
C HIS A 9 -9.89 21.36 14.28
N GLN A 10 -9.60 22.11 15.33
CA GLN A 10 -9.10 23.48 15.24
C GLN A 10 -7.60 23.58 15.33
N HIS A 11 -6.94 22.59 15.94
CA HIS A 11 -5.51 22.62 16.26
C HIS A 11 -4.74 21.43 15.71
N SER A 12 -5.35 20.64 14.85
CA SER A 12 -4.69 19.50 14.21
C SER A 12 -5.09 19.39 12.74
N GLY A 13 -4.18 18.93 11.93
CA GLY A 13 -4.39 18.76 10.50
C GLY A 13 -3.36 17.83 9.88
N ILE A 14 -3.60 17.45 8.63
CA ILE A 14 -2.67 16.66 7.83
C ILE A 14 -1.77 17.62 7.07
N LEU A 15 -0.47 17.59 7.33
CA LEU A 15 0.52 18.45 6.66
C LEU A 15 0.86 17.95 5.25
N SER A 16 0.97 16.65 5.07
CA SER A 16 1.29 16.04 3.76
C SER A 16 0.83 14.61 3.68
N LEU A 17 0.71 14.14 2.45
CA LEU A 17 0.54 12.73 2.08
C LEU A 17 1.56 12.40 1.00
N ALA A 18 2.18 11.24 1.09
CA ALA A 18 3.09 10.74 0.07
C ALA A 18 2.86 9.25 -0.14
N ALA A 19 2.99 8.83 -1.39
CA ALA A 19 2.98 7.43 -1.78
C ALA A 19 4.26 7.12 -2.55
N ILE A 20 4.81 5.95 -2.31
CA ILE A 20 5.98 5.42 -3.02
C ILE A 20 5.53 4.20 -3.82
N GLU A 21 5.89 4.16 -5.08
CA GLU A 21 5.63 3.02 -5.94
C GLU A 21 6.85 2.10 -6.03
N ALA A 22 6.62 0.81 -5.79
CA ALA A 22 7.65 -0.19 -6.04
C ALA A 22 7.94 -0.32 -7.55
N PRO A 23 9.17 -0.66 -7.96
CA PRO A 23 9.59 -0.56 -9.35
C PRO A 23 9.03 -1.66 -10.27
N ARG A 24 8.71 -2.84 -9.73
CA ARG A 24 8.28 -4.00 -10.54
C ARG A 24 6.77 -4.01 -10.72
N VAL A 25 6.32 -3.98 -11.96
CA VAL A 25 4.91 -4.16 -12.31
C VAL A 25 4.60 -5.65 -12.41
N ILE A 26 3.63 -6.12 -11.64
CA ILE A 26 3.15 -7.50 -11.66
C ILE A 26 1.68 -7.48 -12.07
N THR A 27 1.39 -8.06 -13.22
CA THR A 27 0.02 -8.14 -13.73
C THR A 27 -0.78 -9.25 -13.06
N SER A 28 -2.09 -9.09 -13.02
CA SER A 28 -2.99 -10.14 -12.54
C SER A 28 -2.93 -11.38 -13.42
N ASP A 29 -2.77 -11.21 -14.72
CA ASP A 29 -2.63 -12.32 -15.66
C ASP A 29 -1.38 -13.16 -15.34
N TRP A 30 -0.24 -12.51 -15.06
CA TRP A 30 0.96 -13.23 -14.65
C TRP A 30 0.75 -14.03 -13.35
N ILE A 31 0.03 -13.47 -12.38
CA ILE A 31 -0.30 -14.20 -11.14
C ILE A 31 -1.22 -15.38 -11.44
N ASP A 32 -2.22 -15.20 -12.29
CA ASP A 32 -3.13 -16.27 -12.70
C ASP A 32 -2.37 -17.43 -13.36
N GLU A 33 -1.36 -17.13 -14.19
CA GLU A 33 -0.48 -18.14 -14.78
C GLU A 33 0.31 -18.91 -13.72
N GLN A 34 0.88 -18.20 -12.71
CA GLN A 34 1.60 -18.85 -11.62
C GLN A 34 0.70 -19.72 -10.73
N LEU A 35 -0.57 -19.39 -10.63
CA LEU A 35 -1.55 -20.10 -9.80
C LEU A 35 -2.42 -21.09 -10.59
N ALA A 36 -2.16 -21.30 -11.86
CA ALA A 36 -3.00 -22.12 -12.74
C ALA A 36 -3.28 -23.53 -12.19
N GLU A 37 -2.27 -24.22 -11.70
CA GLU A 37 -2.42 -25.54 -11.08
C GLU A 37 -3.30 -25.50 -9.81
N THR A 38 -3.12 -24.45 -9.00
CA THR A 38 -3.92 -24.26 -7.78
C THR A 38 -5.39 -23.97 -8.12
N TYR A 39 -5.62 -23.17 -9.13
CA TYR A 39 -6.97 -22.88 -9.63
C TYR A 39 -7.65 -24.15 -10.14
N GLU A 40 -6.98 -24.94 -10.96
CA GLU A 40 -7.50 -26.21 -11.46
C GLU A 40 -7.87 -27.18 -10.33
N ARG A 41 -6.95 -27.34 -9.36
CA ARG A 41 -7.15 -28.20 -8.18
C ARG A 41 -8.37 -27.79 -7.34
N ASN A 42 -8.66 -26.51 -7.25
CA ASN A 42 -9.75 -25.96 -6.43
C ASN A 42 -11.00 -25.59 -7.24
N GLY A 43 -11.06 -25.91 -8.53
CA GLY A 43 -12.19 -25.57 -9.38
C GLY A 43 -12.42 -24.07 -9.57
N LEU A 44 -11.37 -23.28 -9.45
CA LEU A 44 -11.41 -21.83 -9.64
C LEU A 44 -11.07 -21.48 -11.09
N ARG A 45 -11.57 -20.33 -11.54
CA ARG A 45 -11.27 -19.80 -12.85
C ARG A 45 -10.21 -18.70 -12.76
N PRO A 46 -9.31 -18.57 -13.73
CA PRO A 46 -8.45 -17.40 -13.85
C PRO A 46 -9.29 -16.12 -14.06
N GLY A 47 -8.70 -14.97 -13.81
CA GLY A 47 -9.36 -13.67 -13.99
C GLY A 47 -10.14 -13.16 -12.78
N LEU A 48 -10.04 -13.82 -11.61
CA LEU A 48 -10.71 -13.36 -10.38
C LEU A 48 -10.13 -12.03 -9.87
N LEU A 49 -8.83 -11.82 -10.01
CA LEU A 49 -8.16 -10.61 -9.53
C LEU A 49 -8.58 -9.38 -10.35
N SER A 50 -8.63 -9.50 -11.66
CA SER A 50 -9.08 -8.39 -12.52
C SER A 50 -10.60 -8.30 -12.59
N GLY A 51 -11.30 -9.42 -12.76
CA GLY A 51 -12.74 -9.43 -12.97
C GLY A 51 -13.56 -9.18 -11.71
N LEU A 52 -13.17 -9.74 -10.56
CA LEU A 52 -13.90 -9.61 -9.30
C LEU A 52 -13.34 -8.49 -8.42
N ALA A 53 -12.02 -8.44 -8.26
CA ALA A 53 -11.39 -7.45 -7.40
C ALA A 53 -11.06 -6.12 -8.11
N GLY A 54 -11.14 -6.09 -9.45
CA GLY A 54 -10.84 -4.90 -10.23
C GLY A 54 -9.35 -4.52 -10.21
N ILE A 55 -8.47 -5.49 -9.97
CA ILE A 55 -7.02 -5.26 -9.88
C ILE A 55 -6.35 -5.86 -11.10
N ASP A 56 -5.88 -5.01 -11.99
CA ASP A 56 -5.19 -5.43 -13.21
C ASP A 56 -3.69 -5.62 -12.99
N GLU A 57 -3.09 -4.80 -12.14
CA GLU A 57 -1.68 -4.88 -11.81
C GLU A 57 -1.40 -4.39 -10.39
N ARG A 58 -0.23 -4.76 -9.88
CA ARG A 58 0.33 -4.24 -8.62
C ARG A 58 1.82 -4.04 -8.74
N ARG A 59 2.40 -3.40 -7.73
CA ARG A 59 3.82 -3.12 -7.68
C ARG A 59 4.50 -3.95 -6.59
N TRP A 60 5.64 -4.54 -6.94
CA TRP A 60 6.48 -5.29 -6.02
C TRP A 60 7.86 -4.64 -5.89
N TRP A 61 8.36 -4.68 -4.68
CA TRP A 61 9.75 -4.34 -4.39
C TRP A 61 10.67 -5.49 -4.81
N ASP A 62 11.93 -5.17 -5.02
CA ASP A 62 12.96 -6.19 -5.19
C ASP A 62 13.21 -6.91 -3.86
N ASP A 63 13.74 -8.13 -3.93
CA ASP A 63 13.84 -9.03 -2.77
C ASP A 63 14.81 -8.51 -1.68
N ASP A 64 15.67 -7.57 -2.01
CA ASP A 64 16.60 -6.92 -1.08
C ASP A 64 15.98 -5.73 -0.31
N VAL A 65 14.78 -5.31 -0.67
CA VAL A 65 14.05 -4.24 0.00
C VAL A 65 13.12 -4.81 1.05
N SER A 66 13.41 -4.57 2.33
CA SER A 66 12.53 -4.99 3.41
C SER A 66 11.26 -4.12 3.47
N PHE A 67 10.20 -4.64 4.10
CA PHE A 67 8.99 -3.85 4.32
C PHE A 67 9.27 -2.59 5.18
N ALA A 68 10.23 -2.66 6.08
CA ALA A 68 10.64 -1.52 6.90
C ALA A 68 11.34 -0.44 6.05
N ASP A 69 12.19 -0.85 5.09
CA ASP A 69 12.84 0.07 4.17
C ASP A 69 11.81 0.77 3.27
N ALA A 70 10.86 0.02 2.73
CA ALA A 70 9.78 0.58 1.92
C ALA A 70 8.92 1.58 2.71
N ALA A 71 8.57 1.24 3.95
CA ALA A 71 7.85 2.14 4.85
C ALA A 71 8.66 3.40 5.18
N ALA A 72 9.97 3.25 5.40
CA ALA A 72 10.86 4.38 5.66
C ALA A 72 10.98 5.32 4.45
N MET A 73 10.99 4.79 3.23
CA MET A 73 10.97 5.61 2.00
C MET A 73 9.69 6.46 1.93
N ALA A 74 8.54 5.87 2.20
CA ALA A 74 7.26 6.60 2.21
C ALA A 74 7.22 7.67 3.30
N GLY A 75 7.66 7.34 4.51
CA GLY A 75 7.75 8.28 5.62
C GLY A 75 8.68 9.46 5.32
N ARG A 76 9.85 9.17 4.75
CA ARG A 76 10.80 10.21 4.35
C ARG A 76 10.21 11.14 3.30
N ALA A 77 9.57 10.60 2.27
CA ALA A 77 8.91 11.38 1.24
C ALA A 77 7.81 12.30 1.81
N ALA A 78 7.04 11.83 2.80
CA ALA A 78 6.03 12.64 3.47
C ALA A 78 6.65 13.78 4.29
N ILE A 79 7.74 13.53 5.00
CA ILE A 79 8.48 14.54 5.78
C ILE A 79 9.05 15.61 4.86
N GLU A 80 9.71 15.22 3.77
CA GLU A 80 10.27 16.14 2.77
C GLU A 80 9.17 17.02 2.16
N LYS A 81 8.05 16.40 1.78
CA LYS A 81 6.90 17.11 1.21
C LYS A 81 6.25 18.09 2.20
N ALA A 82 6.24 17.76 3.48
CA ALA A 82 5.73 18.63 4.53
C ALA A 82 6.70 19.79 4.84
N GLY A 83 7.97 19.68 4.49
CA GLY A 83 8.99 20.69 4.77
C GLY A 83 9.31 20.85 6.25
N ILE A 84 9.14 19.80 7.06
CA ILE A 84 9.42 19.81 8.50
C ILE A 84 10.75 19.15 8.81
N ASP A 85 11.34 19.52 9.93
CA ASP A 85 12.52 18.86 10.46
C ASP A 85 12.10 17.51 11.10
N PRO A 86 12.76 16.38 10.78
CA PRO A 86 12.47 15.10 11.40
C PRO A 86 12.49 15.10 12.94
N SER A 87 13.30 15.97 13.55
CA SER A 87 13.36 16.12 15.01
C SER A 87 12.04 16.61 15.63
N GLN A 88 11.14 17.19 14.85
CA GLN A 88 9.83 17.65 15.30
C GLN A 88 8.79 16.52 15.41
N ILE A 89 9.13 15.31 14.95
CA ILE A 89 8.23 14.15 14.99
C ILE A 89 8.32 13.51 16.37
N GLY A 90 7.22 13.57 17.12
CA GLY A 90 7.13 12.98 18.45
C GLY A 90 6.68 11.52 18.44
N ILE A 91 5.89 11.10 17.44
CA ILE A 91 5.32 9.75 17.34
C ILE A 91 5.35 9.30 15.88
N LEU A 92 5.76 8.05 15.69
CA LEU A 92 5.65 7.34 14.42
C LEU A 92 4.76 6.12 14.61
N ILE A 93 3.77 5.96 13.73
CA ILE A 93 2.83 4.84 13.77
C ILE A 93 2.99 4.03 12.49
N SER A 94 3.32 2.74 12.62
CA SER A 94 3.31 1.79 11.51
C SER A 94 2.07 0.90 11.62
N THR A 95 1.31 0.83 10.53
CA THR A 95 0.10 0.00 10.44
C THR A 95 0.32 -1.27 9.65
N SER A 96 1.58 -1.67 9.45
CA SER A 96 1.93 -2.90 8.76
C SER A 96 1.48 -4.14 9.54
N VAL A 97 0.95 -5.13 8.82
CA VAL A 97 0.59 -6.45 9.39
C VAL A 97 1.75 -7.45 9.33
N CYS A 98 2.79 -7.15 8.55
CA CYS A 98 4.01 -7.95 8.45
C CYS A 98 5.04 -7.48 9.46
N LYS A 99 5.80 -8.44 10.02
CA LYS A 99 6.92 -8.18 10.94
C LYS A 99 8.25 -8.49 10.25
#